data_2364199220029ea89e6de656f31befc1
#
_entry.id   2364199220029ea89e6de656f31befc1
#
_cell.length_a   1.000
_cell.length_b   1.000
_cell.length_c   1.000
_cell.angle_alpha   90.00
_cell.angle_beta   90.00
_cell.angle_gamma   90.00
#
_symmetry.space_group_name_H-M   'P 1'
#
loop_
_entity.id
_entity.type
_entity.pdbx_description
1 polymer ?
#
loop_
_entity_poly.entity_id
_entity_poly.type
_entity_poly.pdbx_seq_one_letter_code
_entity_poly.pdbx_strand_id
1 'polypeptide(L)'
;MSEITRNAIYDYVASAITAVHTNVRCTSRYIPVLPSYPSCYIHEIEHYRPLENMQLDYEDVQWQSSFEIQVISNKKGTAASEAYSIMETAKAAFNSLYFRELSETSIEGTETFTVIGRFRRTIGGGDSMPKS
;
A
#
# COMPACT_ATOMS: atom_id res chain seq x y z
N MET A 1 -2.16 15.48 -16.53
CA MET A 1 -2.23 14.14 -15.95
C MET A 1 -1.25 14.04 -14.78
N SER A 2 -1.70 13.43 -13.69
CA SER A 2 -0.85 13.32 -12.50
C SER A 2 0.29 12.33 -12.71
N GLU A 3 1.46 12.61 -12.14
CA GLU A 3 2.57 11.65 -12.10
C GLU A 3 2.31 10.54 -11.09
N ILE A 4 1.33 10.72 -10.20
CA ILE A 4 1.02 9.74 -9.16
C ILE A 4 0.05 8.73 -9.73
N THR A 5 0.62 7.65 -10.26
CA THR A 5 -0.16 6.54 -10.83
C THR A 5 -0.17 5.37 -9.86
N ARG A 6 -1.09 4.42 -10.11
CA ARG A 6 -1.16 3.18 -9.34
C ARG A 6 0.20 2.46 -9.32
N ASN A 7 0.84 2.37 -10.48
CA ASN A 7 2.14 1.70 -10.58
C ASN A 7 3.23 2.47 -9.85
N ALA A 8 3.22 3.80 -9.93
CA ALA A 8 4.21 4.62 -9.23
C ALA A 8 4.08 4.48 -7.72
N ILE A 9 2.85 4.43 -7.22
CA ILE A 9 2.59 4.23 -5.79
C ILE A 9 3.09 2.85 -5.35
N TYR A 10 2.75 1.81 -6.12
CA TYR A 10 3.21 0.46 -5.83
C TYR A 10 4.73 0.39 -5.78
N ASP A 11 5.39 0.92 -6.82
CA ASP A 11 6.85 0.87 -6.91
C ASP A 11 7.51 1.59 -5.72
N TYR A 12 6.98 2.75 -5.35
CA TYR A 12 7.53 3.52 -4.23
C TYR A 12 7.42 2.73 -2.92
N VAL A 13 6.24 2.19 -2.62
CA VAL A 13 6.00 1.46 -1.38
C VAL A 13 6.78 0.15 -1.35
N ALA A 14 6.76 -0.60 -2.45
CA ALA A 14 7.49 -1.87 -2.54
C ALA A 14 9.00 -1.64 -2.39
N SER A 15 9.54 -0.60 -3.00
CA SER A 15 10.97 -0.27 -2.89
C SER A 15 11.33 0.11 -1.46
N ALA A 16 10.48 0.87 -0.78
CA ALA A 16 10.71 1.25 0.61
C ALA A 16 10.74 0.02 1.52
N ILE A 17 9.83 -0.92 1.29
CA ILE A 17 9.76 -2.13 2.08
C ILE A 17 10.99 -3.01 1.85
N THR A 18 11.36 -3.25 0.59
CA THR A 18 12.46 -4.15 0.28
C THR A 18 13.83 -3.55 0.64
N ALA A 19 13.93 -2.22 0.74
CA ALA A 19 15.16 -1.58 1.19
C ALA A 19 15.46 -1.89 2.66
N VAL A 20 14.44 -2.04 3.49
CA VAL A 20 14.57 -2.32 4.93
C VAL A 20 14.45 -3.82 5.21
N HIS A 21 13.53 -4.48 4.52
CA HIS A 21 13.22 -5.90 4.71
C HIS A 21 13.58 -6.65 3.42
N THR A 22 14.84 -7.03 3.29
CA THR A 22 15.36 -7.57 2.03
C THR A 22 14.80 -8.95 1.67
N ASN A 23 14.19 -9.64 2.64
CA ASN A 23 13.61 -10.97 2.42
C ASN A 23 12.13 -10.95 2.07
N VAL A 24 11.51 -9.76 1.97
CA VAL A 24 10.08 -9.64 1.68
C VAL A 24 9.85 -9.75 0.17
N ARG A 25 8.82 -10.51 -0.19
CA ARG A 25 8.35 -10.56 -1.56
C ARG A 25 7.13 -9.65 -1.71
N CYS A 26 7.23 -8.63 -2.56
CA CYS A 26 6.12 -7.72 -2.84
C CYS A 26 5.45 -8.11 -4.16
N THR A 27 4.12 -8.01 -4.19
CA THR A 27 3.34 -8.28 -5.40
C THR A 27 2.15 -7.32 -5.45
N SER A 28 1.73 -6.99 -6.67
CA SER A 28 0.52 -6.20 -6.91
C SER A 28 -0.66 -7.08 -7.32
N ARG A 29 -0.47 -8.39 -7.38
CA ARG A 29 -1.51 -9.35 -7.76
C ARG A 29 -1.75 -10.33 -6.64
N TYR A 30 -3.02 -10.70 -6.44
CA TYR A 30 -3.37 -11.72 -5.49
C TYR A 30 -2.82 -13.08 -5.94
N ILE A 31 -2.14 -13.76 -5.01
CA ILE A 31 -1.58 -15.08 -5.26
C ILE A 31 -2.19 -16.02 -4.21
N PRO A 32 -3.04 -16.99 -4.63
CA PRO A 32 -3.70 -17.88 -3.68
C PRO A 32 -2.75 -18.74 -2.85
N VAL A 33 -1.64 -19.16 -3.46
CA VAL A 33 -0.61 -19.94 -2.77
C VAL A 33 0.69 -19.17 -2.86
N LEU A 34 1.14 -18.64 -1.74
CA LEU A 34 2.34 -17.80 -1.71
C LEU A 34 3.59 -18.66 -1.88
N PRO A 35 4.48 -18.30 -2.83
CA PRO A 35 5.72 -19.06 -3.05
C PRO A 35 6.76 -18.82 -1.96
N SER A 36 6.67 -17.75 -1.21
CA SER A 36 7.62 -17.44 -0.14
C SER A 36 6.98 -16.52 0.89
N TYR A 37 7.60 -16.49 2.08
CA TYR A 37 7.21 -15.59 3.17
C TYR A 37 8.45 -14.90 3.70
N PRO A 38 8.35 -13.69 4.27
CA PRO A 38 7.13 -12.88 4.34
C PRO A 38 6.74 -12.33 2.97
N SER A 39 5.47 -12.02 2.80
CA SER A 39 4.93 -11.54 1.53
C SER A 39 4.06 -10.32 1.75
N CYS A 40 4.12 -9.39 0.80
CA CYS A 40 3.29 -8.18 0.81
C CYS A 40 2.48 -8.11 -0.47
N TYR A 41 1.17 -7.97 -0.33
CA TYR A 41 0.26 -7.75 -1.44
C TYR A 41 -0.22 -6.31 -1.35
N ILE A 42 0.18 -5.49 -2.34
CA ILE A 42 -0.10 -4.05 -2.36
C ILE A 42 -0.94 -3.75 -3.59
N HIS A 43 -2.16 -3.27 -3.39
CA HIS A 43 -3.04 -3.03 -4.52
C HIS A 43 -4.01 -1.88 -4.25
N GLU A 44 -4.46 -1.25 -5.34
CA GLU A 44 -5.46 -0.19 -5.27
C GLU A 44 -6.84 -0.83 -5.20
N ILE A 45 -7.62 -0.47 -4.17
CA ILE A 45 -8.96 -1.01 -3.98
C ILE A 45 -10.05 -0.05 -4.44
N GLU A 46 -9.73 1.25 -4.54
CA GLU A 46 -10.65 2.26 -5.04
C GLU A 46 -9.90 3.30 -5.84
N HIS A 47 -10.49 3.71 -6.94
CA HIS A 47 -9.97 4.80 -7.75
C HIS A 47 -11.19 5.49 -8.37
N TYR A 48 -11.60 6.61 -7.83
CA TYR A 48 -12.80 7.26 -8.31
C TYR A 48 -12.68 8.77 -8.22
N ARG A 49 -13.53 9.43 -9.00
CA ARG A 49 -13.62 10.87 -9.04
C ARG A 49 -14.83 11.31 -8.20
N PRO A 50 -14.59 12.06 -7.09
CA PRO A 50 -15.71 12.54 -6.27
C PRO A 50 -16.69 13.38 -7.07
N LEU A 51 -17.98 13.28 -6.76
CA LEU A 51 -19.04 13.99 -7.48
C LEU A 51 -18.83 15.51 -7.47
N GLU A 52 -18.37 16.04 -6.37
CA GLU A 52 -18.15 17.50 -6.24
C GLU A 52 -17.08 18.03 -7.19
N ASN A 53 -16.28 17.15 -7.78
CA ASN A 53 -15.22 17.54 -8.71
C ASN A 53 -15.63 17.38 -10.17
N MET A 54 -16.87 16.95 -10.46
CA MET A 54 -17.26 16.61 -11.83
C MET A 54 -17.45 17.83 -12.72
N GLN A 55 -17.58 19.01 -12.14
CA GLN A 55 -17.76 20.26 -12.89
C GLN A 55 -16.49 21.08 -13.02
N LEU A 56 -15.38 20.58 -12.49
CA LEU A 56 -14.09 21.24 -12.61
C LEU A 56 -13.51 21.04 -14.00
N ASP A 57 -12.66 21.98 -14.42
CA ASP A 57 -11.90 21.83 -15.64
C ASP A 57 -11.02 20.59 -15.55
N TYR A 58 -10.65 20.05 -16.71
CA TYR A 58 -9.87 18.82 -16.80
C TYR A 58 -8.58 18.90 -15.95
N GLU A 59 -7.91 20.03 -15.94
CA GLU A 59 -6.67 20.21 -15.19
C GLU A 59 -6.87 20.21 -13.68
N ASP A 60 -8.09 20.51 -13.24
CA ASP A 60 -8.43 20.59 -11.83
C ASP A 60 -9.10 19.32 -11.32
N VAL A 61 -9.16 18.28 -12.15
CA VAL A 61 -9.76 17.00 -11.76
C VAL A 61 -8.96 16.35 -10.66
N GLN A 62 -9.66 15.93 -9.62
CA GLN A 62 -9.09 15.21 -8.50
C GLN A 62 -9.63 13.80 -8.47
N TRP A 63 -8.80 12.88 -8.07
CA TRP A 63 -9.14 11.46 -7.94
C TRP A 63 -8.92 11.01 -6.52
N GLN A 64 -9.79 10.16 -6.02
CA GLN A 64 -9.59 9.54 -4.72
C GLN A 64 -9.07 8.14 -4.94
N SER A 65 -7.90 7.86 -4.36
CA SER A 65 -7.23 6.57 -4.47
C SER A 65 -7.14 5.93 -3.10
N SER A 66 -7.56 4.68 -2.99
CA SER A 66 -7.44 3.89 -1.77
C SER A 66 -6.63 2.64 -2.07
N PHE A 67 -5.63 2.39 -1.23
CA PHE A 67 -4.77 1.21 -1.33
C PHE A 67 -4.96 0.31 -0.13
N GLU A 68 -4.82 -0.98 -0.37
CA GLU A 68 -4.76 -1.97 0.68
C GLU A 68 -3.43 -2.70 0.59
N ILE A 69 -2.78 -2.90 1.73
CA ILE A 69 -1.60 -3.74 1.80
C ILE A 69 -1.87 -4.86 2.79
N GLN A 70 -1.53 -6.09 2.37
CA GLN A 70 -1.61 -7.26 3.22
C GLN A 70 -0.19 -7.79 3.42
N VAL A 71 0.24 -7.83 4.68
CA VAL A 71 1.56 -8.36 5.04
C VAL A 71 1.34 -9.70 5.72
N ILE A 72 1.94 -10.76 5.18
CA ILE A 72 1.75 -12.12 5.66
C ILE A 72 3.11 -12.70 6.04
N SER A 73 3.23 -13.16 7.29
CA SER A 73 4.44 -13.82 7.80
C SER A 73 4.09 -15.19 8.33
N ASN A 74 4.98 -16.15 8.12
CA ASN A 74 4.86 -17.48 8.70
C ASN A 74 6.04 -17.82 9.63
N LYS A 75 6.79 -16.80 10.04
CA LYS A 75 7.98 -17.01 10.87
C LYS A 75 7.58 -17.56 12.25
N LYS A 76 8.05 -18.73 12.55
CA LYS A 76 7.64 -19.44 13.75
C LYS A 76 8.04 -18.67 15.01
N GLY A 77 7.06 -18.41 15.86
CA GLY A 77 7.25 -17.72 17.13
C GLY A 77 7.31 -16.20 17.05
N THR A 78 7.55 -15.63 15.86
CA THR A 78 7.70 -14.17 15.71
C THR A 78 6.97 -13.61 14.48
N ALA A 79 5.97 -14.35 13.97
CA ALA A 79 5.23 -13.91 12.77
C ALA A 79 4.56 -12.57 12.97
N ALA A 80 3.91 -12.35 14.12
CA ALA A 80 3.26 -11.09 14.40
C ALA A 80 4.25 -9.94 14.42
N SER A 81 5.37 -10.10 15.10
CA SER A 81 6.41 -9.09 15.20
C SER A 81 6.96 -8.73 13.82
N GLU A 82 7.24 -9.74 13.00
CA GLU A 82 7.74 -9.53 11.64
C GLU A 82 6.70 -8.79 10.78
N ALA A 83 5.44 -9.23 10.81
CA ALA A 83 4.39 -8.62 10.01
C ALA A 83 4.16 -7.15 10.40
N TYR A 84 4.13 -6.86 11.69
CA TYR A 84 3.95 -5.48 12.15
C TYR A 84 5.15 -4.60 11.79
N SER A 85 6.37 -5.15 11.87
CA SER A 85 7.57 -4.40 11.50
C SER A 85 7.53 -3.99 10.02
N ILE A 86 7.12 -4.92 9.15
CA ILE A 86 6.97 -4.63 7.72
C ILE A 86 5.86 -3.60 7.50
N MET A 87 4.74 -3.75 8.19
CA MET A 87 3.62 -2.81 8.07
C MET A 87 4.04 -1.39 8.50
N GLU A 88 4.85 -1.24 9.53
CA GLU A 88 5.32 0.08 9.96
C GLU A 88 6.15 0.76 8.86
N THR A 89 6.97 0.00 8.15
CA THR A 89 7.72 0.53 7.01
C THR A 89 6.77 0.97 5.89
N ALA A 90 5.73 0.16 5.62
CA ALA A 90 4.72 0.49 4.62
C ALA A 90 3.95 1.75 5.00
N LYS A 91 3.58 1.90 6.27
CA LYS A 91 2.89 3.10 6.76
C LYS A 91 3.72 4.36 6.54
N ALA A 92 5.02 4.28 6.82
CA ALA A 92 5.93 5.41 6.60
C ALA A 92 5.98 5.78 5.12
N ALA A 93 6.02 4.79 4.23
CA ALA A 93 6.04 5.02 2.79
C ALA A 93 4.75 5.67 2.30
N PHE A 94 3.59 5.16 2.73
CA PHE A 94 2.30 5.76 2.37
C PHE A 94 2.19 7.18 2.93
N ASN A 95 2.66 7.41 4.14
CA ASN A 95 2.66 8.74 4.75
C ASN A 95 3.52 9.72 3.94
N SER A 96 4.65 9.26 3.42
CA SER A 96 5.51 10.08 2.56
C SER A 96 4.81 10.45 1.25
N LEU A 97 3.85 9.64 0.82
CA LEU A 97 3.02 9.90 -0.35
C LEU A 97 1.74 10.67 0.00
N TYR A 98 1.64 11.16 1.24
CA TYR A 98 0.47 11.89 1.76
C TYR A 98 -0.80 11.07 1.81
N PHE A 99 -0.69 9.76 1.87
CA PHE A 99 -1.83 8.88 2.14
C PHE A 99 -2.13 8.89 3.63
N ARG A 100 -3.41 8.84 3.96
CA ARG A 100 -3.88 8.77 5.34
C ARG A 100 -4.30 7.34 5.65
N GLU A 101 -3.87 6.83 6.80
CA GLU A 101 -4.29 5.51 7.25
C GLU A 101 -5.76 5.53 7.63
N LEU A 102 -6.51 4.58 7.09
CA LEU A 102 -7.93 4.43 7.40
C LEU A 102 -8.18 3.34 8.43
N SER A 103 -7.45 2.24 8.33
CA SER A 103 -7.66 1.10 9.22
C SER A 103 -6.44 0.19 9.20
N GLU A 104 -6.30 -0.59 10.27
CA GLU A 104 -5.34 -1.66 10.35
C GLU A 104 -6.05 -2.82 11.07
N THR A 105 -6.00 -4.00 10.46
CA THR A 105 -6.61 -5.19 11.00
C THR A 105 -5.59 -6.32 10.98
N SER A 106 -5.61 -7.18 11.98
CA SER A 106 -4.75 -8.34 12.00
C SER A 106 -5.57 -9.62 12.07
N ILE A 107 -5.04 -10.67 11.43
CA ILE A 107 -5.68 -11.98 11.38
C ILE A 107 -4.64 -13.02 11.78
N GLU A 108 -4.89 -13.71 12.89
CA GLU A 108 -4.01 -14.77 13.33
C GLU A 108 -4.51 -16.11 12.77
N GLY A 109 -3.69 -16.72 11.92
CA GLY A 109 -3.98 -18.04 11.39
C GLY A 109 -3.19 -19.10 12.13
N THR A 110 -3.37 -20.37 11.73
CA THR A 110 -2.69 -21.50 12.34
C THR A 110 -1.18 -21.43 12.12
N GLU A 111 -0.76 -21.08 10.90
CA GLU A 111 0.65 -21.05 10.53
C GLU A 111 1.14 -19.69 10.08
N THR A 112 0.20 -18.74 9.91
CA THR A 112 0.53 -17.41 9.40
C THR A 112 -0.10 -16.33 10.27
N PHE A 113 0.49 -15.14 10.19
CA PHE A 113 -0.06 -13.93 10.78
C PHE A 113 -0.15 -12.89 9.68
N THR A 114 -1.32 -12.27 9.53
CA THR A 114 -1.58 -11.29 8.47
C THR A 114 -1.96 -9.96 9.08
N VAL A 115 -1.35 -8.88 8.59
CA VAL A 115 -1.73 -7.51 8.94
C VAL A 115 -2.21 -6.83 7.67
N ILE A 116 -3.40 -6.23 7.74
CA ILE A 116 -4.02 -5.57 6.61
C ILE A 116 -4.16 -4.08 6.93
N GLY A 117 -3.55 -3.23 6.11
CA GLY A 117 -3.65 -1.78 6.25
C GLY A 117 -4.34 -1.17 5.04
N ARG A 118 -5.16 -0.15 5.28
CA ARG A 118 -5.83 0.59 4.22
C ARG A 118 -5.50 2.06 4.32
N PHE A 119 -5.24 2.66 3.17
CA PHE A 119 -4.76 4.04 3.07
C PHE A 119 -5.49 4.76 1.94
N ARG A 120 -5.73 6.05 2.12
CA ARG A 120 -6.45 6.85 1.13
C ARG A 120 -5.79 8.20 0.95
N ARG A 121 -5.84 8.68 -0.30
CA ARG A 121 -5.38 10.02 -0.65
C ARG A 121 -6.22 10.57 -1.80
N THR A 122 -6.40 11.89 -1.80
CA THR A 122 -6.92 12.62 -2.98
C THR A 122 -5.71 13.04 -3.81
N ILE A 123 -5.75 12.75 -5.10
CA ILE A 123 -4.67 13.05 -6.04
C ILE A 123 -5.15 14.08 -7.04
N GLY A 124 -4.48 15.23 -7.10
CA GLY A 124 -4.75 16.28 -8.08
C GLY A 124 -3.92 16.11 -9.33
N GLY A 125 -4.35 16.73 -10.43
CA GLY A 125 -3.68 16.61 -11.71
C GLY A 125 -2.25 17.12 -11.74
N GLY A 126 -1.91 18.07 -10.83
CA GLY A 126 -0.57 18.63 -10.74
C GLY A 126 0.34 17.96 -9.72
N ASP A 127 -0.15 16.93 -9.04
CA ASP A 127 0.64 16.25 -8.01
C ASP A 127 1.76 15.42 -8.62
N SER A 128 2.87 15.33 -7.89
CA SER A 128 4.03 14.55 -8.33
C SER A 128 4.52 13.65 -7.21
N MET A 129 5.29 12.62 -7.60
CA MET A 129 5.93 11.73 -6.64
C MET A 129 7.04 12.45 -5.90
N PRO A 130 7.27 12.11 -4.62
CA PRO A 130 8.39 12.68 -3.89
C PRO A 130 9.70 12.26 -4.52
N LYS A 131 10.68 13.15 -4.48
CA LYS A 131 12.04 12.83 -4.96
C LYS A 131 12.71 11.96 -3.90
N SER A 132 13.33 10.90 -4.35
CA SER A 132 14.09 10.00 -3.47
C SER A 132 15.47 10.56 -3.16
#